data_5d23217de6bd2a32e3aaacac85edb66f
#
_entry.id   5d23217de6bd2a32e3aaacac85edb66f
#
_cell.length_a   1.000
_cell.length_b   1.000
_cell.length_c   1.000
_cell.angle_alpha   90.00
_cell.angle_beta   90.00
_cell.angle_gamma   90.00
#
_symmetry.space_group_name_H-M   'P 1'
#
loop_
_entity.id
_entity.type
_entity.pdbx_description
1 polymer ?
#
loop_
_entity_poly.entity_id
_entity_poly.type
_entity_poly.pdbx_seq_one_letter_code
_entity_poly.pdbx_strand_id
1 'polypeptide(L)'
;MADSHNDLLTASIEKNLLIDQDLKGKTHSDLNRFKEAGVDVQLFSVWCDGDKIQPYAWANREIDTLYAVANRNPQKIEIVADYAALKKAVRKNKLAAMFGVEGGHMIEEDISKIDLLYNRG
;
A
#
# COMPACT_ATOMS: atom_id res chain seq x y z
N MET A 1 5.07 -13.34 -9.17
CA MET A 1 4.77 -12.20 -10.07
C MET A 1 4.93 -10.88 -9.32
N ALA A 2 5.36 -9.80 -9.99
CA ALA A 2 5.39 -8.45 -9.40
C ALA A 2 4.39 -7.55 -10.13
N ASP A 3 3.62 -6.78 -9.37
CA ASP A 3 2.71 -5.76 -9.86
C ASP A 3 3.20 -4.38 -9.38
N SER A 4 3.39 -3.47 -10.32
CA SER A 4 4.03 -2.18 -10.07
C SER A 4 3.05 -1.04 -9.74
N HIS A 5 1.74 -1.30 -9.72
CA HIS A 5 0.75 -0.27 -9.42
C HIS A 5 -0.60 -0.85 -8.99
N ASN A 6 -1.14 -0.35 -7.87
CA ASN A 6 -2.46 -0.75 -7.42
C ASN A 6 -3.05 0.30 -6.45
N ASP A 7 -4.25 0.81 -6.76
CA ASP A 7 -4.98 1.85 -6.00
C ASP A 7 -5.90 1.28 -4.91
N LEU A 8 -5.61 0.07 -4.43
CA LEU A 8 -6.46 -0.58 -3.45
C LEU A 8 -6.55 0.18 -2.13
N LEU A 9 -5.50 0.93 -1.74
CA LEU A 9 -5.51 1.74 -0.51
C LEU A 9 -6.54 2.85 -0.60
N THR A 10 -6.52 3.62 -1.69
CA THR A 10 -7.50 4.68 -1.96
C THR A 10 -8.92 4.12 -1.96
N ALA A 11 -9.17 3.05 -2.72
CA ALA A 11 -10.47 2.41 -2.78
C ALA A 11 -10.94 1.87 -1.42
N SER A 12 -10.02 1.35 -0.61
CA SER A 12 -10.31 0.83 0.73
C SER A 12 -10.78 1.94 1.67
N ILE A 13 -10.12 3.08 1.66
CA ILE A 13 -10.47 4.23 2.50
C ILE A 13 -11.81 4.84 2.05
N GLU A 14 -11.96 5.11 0.76
CA GLU A 14 -13.17 5.76 0.21
C GLU A 14 -14.42 4.92 0.42
N LYS A 15 -14.31 3.60 0.32
CA LYS A 15 -15.44 2.67 0.46
C LYS A 15 -15.54 2.06 1.86
N ASN A 16 -14.67 2.47 2.80
CA ASN A 16 -14.58 1.92 4.16
C ASN A 16 -14.46 0.38 4.16
N LEU A 17 -13.52 -0.16 3.39
CA LEU A 17 -13.28 -1.59 3.23
C LEU A 17 -12.00 -2.03 3.94
N LEU A 18 -11.95 -3.28 4.39
CA LEU A 18 -10.74 -3.91 4.94
C LEU A 18 -10.14 -4.82 3.86
N ILE A 19 -8.94 -4.51 3.38
CA ILE A 19 -8.29 -5.22 2.25
C ILE A 19 -7.85 -6.66 2.58
N ASP A 20 -7.91 -7.05 3.84
CA ASP A 20 -7.70 -8.41 4.33
C ASP A 20 -9.00 -9.24 4.43
N GLN A 21 -10.13 -8.70 3.99
CA GLN A 21 -11.39 -9.42 3.81
C GLN A 21 -11.59 -9.82 2.33
N ASP A 22 -12.59 -10.66 2.08
CA ASP A 22 -13.03 -10.95 0.71
C ASP A 22 -13.74 -9.71 0.13
N LEU A 23 -13.11 -9.11 -0.87
CA LEU A 23 -13.66 -7.93 -1.56
C LEU A 23 -14.14 -8.23 -2.98
N LYS A 24 -14.44 -9.49 -3.29
CA LYS A 24 -14.99 -9.89 -4.60
C LYS A 24 -16.28 -9.11 -4.89
N GLY A 25 -16.30 -8.49 -6.08
CA GLY A 25 -17.43 -7.64 -6.50
C GLY A 25 -17.41 -6.20 -5.94
N LYS A 26 -16.46 -5.87 -5.05
CA LYS A 26 -16.31 -4.51 -4.48
C LYS A 26 -15.05 -3.81 -5.00
N THR A 27 -13.97 -4.57 -5.17
CA THR A 27 -12.67 -4.10 -5.69
C THR A 27 -12.11 -5.15 -6.66
N HIS A 28 -11.09 -4.76 -7.42
CA HIS A 28 -10.39 -5.66 -8.35
C HIS A 28 -9.44 -6.62 -7.65
N SER A 29 -8.97 -6.30 -6.45
CA SER A 29 -8.01 -7.07 -5.67
C SER A 29 -8.35 -7.05 -4.17
N ASP A 30 -7.79 -7.99 -3.42
CA ASP A 30 -7.71 -8.03 -1.97
C ASP A 30 -6.52 -8.92 -1.59
N LEU A 31 -6.19 -9.00 -0.29
CA LEU A 31 -5.02 -9.72 0.19
C LEU A 31 -5.03 -11.21 -0.20
N ASN A 32 -6.18 -11.87 -0.20
CA ASN A 32 -6.28 -13.28 -0.57
C ASN A 32 -6.14 -13.48 -2.08
N ARG A 33 -6.79 -12.62 -2.89
CA ARG A 33 -6.70 -12.70 -4.35
C ARG A 33 -5.31 -12.37 -4.89
N PHE A 34 -4.52 -11.51 -4.24
CA PHE A 34 -3.10 -11.37 -4.57
C PHE A 34 -2.37 -12.71 -4.47
N LYS A 35 -2.62 -13.45 -3.40
CA LYS A 35 -2.02 -14.77 -3.19
C LYS A 35 -2.48 -15.78 -4.23
N GLU A 36 -3.77 -15.85 -4.51
CA GLU A 36 -4.37 -16.75 -5.50
C GLU A 36 -3.83 -16.47 -6.90
N ALA A 37 -3.61 -15.20 -7.24
CA ALA A 37 -3.03 -14.77 -8.52
C ALA A 37 -1.50 -14.95 -8.61
N GLY A 38 -0.83 -15.39 -7.55
CA GLY A 38 0.62 -15.54 -7.51
C GLY A 38 1.39 -14.22 -7.53
N VAL A 39 0.81 -13.17 -6.94
CA VAL A 39 1.52 -11.89 -6.75
C VAL A 39 2.42 -12.02 -5.53
N ASP A 40 3.73 -11.87 -5.75
CA ASP A 40 4.76 -11.94 -4.70
C ASP A 40 5.20 -10.54 -4.24
N VAL A 41 5.12 -9.56 -5.14
CA VAL A 41 5.51 -8.16 -4.89
C VAL A 41 4.41 -7.24 -5.38
N GLN A 42 3.94 -6.35 -4.53
CA GLN A 42 2.95 -5.33 -4.87
C GLN A 42 3.43 -3.95 -4.47
N LEU A 43 3.50 -3.03 -5.44
CA LEU A 43 3.65 -1.61 -5.19
C LEU A 43 2.23 -1.01 -5.02
N PHE A 44 1.91 -0.60 -3.81
CA PHE A 44 0.65 0.08 -3.49
C PHE A 44 0.79 1.57 -3.76
N SER A 45 -0.07 2.12 -4.59
CA SER A 45 -0.17 3.56 -4.82
C SER A 45 -0.63 4.26 -3.53
N VAL A 46 0.04 5.34 -3.19
CA VAL A 46 -0.35 6.29 -2.14
C VAL A 46 -0.73 7.56 -2.87
N TRP A 47 -2.03 7.73 -3.11
CA TRP A 47 -2.57 8.73 -4.01
C TRP A 47 -3.97 9.19 -3.60
N CYS A 48 -4.31 10.42 -3.93
CA CYS A 48 -5.68 10.92 -3.89
C CYS A 48 -5.95 11.88 -5.05
N ASP A 49 -7.22 12.13 -5.34
CA ASP A 49 -7.62 13.16 -6.29
C ASP A 49 -7.06 14.53 -5.90
N GLY A 50 -6.70 15.34 -6.92
CA GLY A 50 -6.06 16.64 -6.71
C GLY A 50 -6.95 17.70 -6.05
N ASP A 51 -8.25 17.44 -5.91
CA ASP A 51 -9.21 18.28 -5.20
C ASP A 51 -9.36 17.93 -3.71
N LYS A 52 -8.70 16.86 -3.24
CA LYS A 52 -8.71 16.49 -1.82
C LYS A 52 -8.08 17.57 -0.95
N ILE A 53 -8.76 17.91 0.12
CA ILE A 53 -8.20 18.77 1.17
C ILE A 53 -7.21 17.95 1.99
N GLN A 54 -6.01 18.48 2.23
CA GLN A 54 -4.94 17.85 3.00
C GLN A 54 -4.44 16.51 2.41
N PRO A 55 -3.91 16.51 1.17
CA PRO A 55 -3.41 15.30 0.52
C PRO A 55 -2.28 14.60 1.30
N TYR A 56 -1.44 15.35 2.04
CA TYR A 56 -0.43 14.74 2.90
C TYR A 56 -1.03 13.93 4.06
N ALA A 57 -2.10 14.41 4.69
CA ALA A 57 -2.81 13.66 5.71
C ALA A 57 -3.48 12.40 5.11
N TRP A 58 -3.97 12.51 3.86
CA TRP A 58 -4.50 11.38 3.12
C TRP A 58 -3.41 10.31 2.87
N ALA A 59 -2.22 10.71 2.39
CA ALA A 59 -1.08 9.81 2.21
C ALA A 59 -0.75 9.04 3.49
N ASN A 60 -0.67 9.75 4.62
CA ASN A 60 -0.41 9.11 5.90
C ASN A 60 -1.50 8.10 6.29
N ARG A 61 -2.76 8.40 6.01
CA ARG A 61 -3.87 7.49 6.27
C ARG A 61 -3.79 6.21 5.43
N GLU A 62 -3.39 6.31 4.16
CA GLU A 62 -3.18 5.16 3.29
C GLU A 62 -2.04 4.27 3.79
N ILE A 63 -0.92 4.88 4.16
CA ILE A 63 0.24 4.18 4.74
C ILE A 63 -0.17 3.48 6.04
N ASP A 64 -0.88 4.16 6.95
CA ASP A 64 -1.38 3.58 8.20
C ASP A 64 -2.32 2.39 7.94
N THR A 65 -3.16 2.50 6.91
CA THR A 65 -4.08 1.43 6.51
C THR A 65 -3.32 0.15 6.15
N LEU A 66 -2.26 0.26 5.34
CA LEU A 66 -1.46 -0.91 4.95
C LEU A 66 -0.65 -1.47 6.13
N TYR A 67 -0.10 -0.63 7.00
CA TYR A 67 0.53 -1.08 8.24
C TYR A 67 -0.44 -1.84 9.14
N ALA A 68 -1.66 -1.34 9.30
CA ALA A 68 -2.69 -2.03 10.09
C ALA A 68 -3.03 -3.41 9.51
N VAL A 69 -3.10 -3.53 8.17
CA VAL A 69 -3.30 -4.82 7.49
C VAL A 69 -2.11 -5.76 7.72
N ALA A 70 -0.88 -5.28 7.56
CA ALA A 70 0.31 -6.09 7.76
C ALA A 70 0.42 -6.60 9.21
N ASN A 71 0.09 -5.75 10.18
CA ASN A 71 0.10 -6.11 11.60
C ASN A 71 -0.94 -7.19 11.95
N ARG A 72 -2.13 -7.15 11.31
CA ARG A 72 -3.15 -8.18 11.49
C ARG A 72 -2.83 -9.49 10.75
N ASN A 73 -2.01 -9.42 9.70
CA ASN A 73 -1.73 -10.55 8.81
C ASN A 73 -0.22 -10.81 8.64
N PRO A 74 0.57 -10.92 9.73
CA PRO A 74 2.03 -10.98 9.64
C PRO A 74 2.56 -12.22 8.90
N GLN A 75 1.71 -13.24 8.69
CA GLN A 75 2.07 -14.44 7.93
C GLN A 75 1.80 -14.30 6.43
N LYS A 76 1.00 -13.32 6.00
CA LYS A 76 0.58 -13.16 4.61
C LYS A 76 1.29 -12.03 3.88
N ILE A 77 1.62 -10.95 4.59
CA ILE A 77 2.16 -9.70 4.00
C ILE A 77 3.27 -9.13 4.88
N GLU A 78 4.24 -8.49 4.28
CA GLU A 78 5.34 -7.79 4.95
C GLU A 78 5.63 -6.50 4.17
N ILE A 79 5.62 -5.34 4.84
CA ILE A 79 6.02 -4.07 4.24
C ILE A 79 7.53 -4.06 4.13
N VAL A 80 8.05 -3.72 2.96
CA VAL A 80 9.47 -3.79 2.62
C VAL A 80 9.92 -2.49 1.95
N ALA A 81 11.06 -1.96 2.41
CA ALA A 81 11.64 -0.72 1.89
C ALA A 81 12.97 -0.95 1.14
N ASP A 82 13.51 -2.18 1.17
CA ASP A 82 14.76 -2.51 0.53
C ASP A 82 14.78 -3.92 -0.09
N TYR A 83 15.80 -4.17 -0.92
CA TYR A 83 15.96 -5.43 -1.63
C TYR A 83 16.15 -6.65 -0.69
N ALA A 84 16.82 -6.49 0.45
CA ALA A 84 17.06 -7.59 1.36
C ALA A 84 15.76 -8.02 2.05
N ALA A 85 14.96 -7.04 2.51
CA ALA A 85 13.64 -7.25 3.08
C ALA A 85 12.69 -7.88 2.04
N LEU A 86 12.67 -7.36 0.81
CA LEU A 86 11.86 -7.91 -0.29
C LEU A 86 12.20 -9.40 -0.53
N LYS A 87 13.48 -9.73 -0.70
CA LYS A 87 13.90 -11.14 -0.90
C LYS A 87 13.48 -12.04 0.26
N LYS A 88 13.59 -11.53 1.49
CA LYS A 88 13.20 -12.28 2.69
C LYS A 88 11.70 -12.55 2.73
N ALA A 89 10.87 -11.54 2.44
CA ALA A 89 9.41 -11.68 2.40
C ALA A 89 8.98 -12.71 1.35
N VAL A 90 9.48 -12.59 0.12
CA VAL A 90 9.18 -13.53 -0.99
C VAL A 90 9.61 -14.97 -0.65
N ARG A 91 10.81 -15.17 -0.08
CA ARG A 91 11.26 -16.51 0.35
C ARG A 91 10.38 -17.12 1.43
N LYS A 92 9.74 -16.30 2.25
CA LYS A 92 8.76 -16.73 3.27
C LYS A 92 7.34 -16.86 2.71
N ASN A 93 7.19 -16.76 1.40
CA ASN A 93 5.91 -16.88 0.71
C ASN A 93 4.87 -15.82 1.17
N LYS A 94 5.34 -14.64 1.56
CA LYS A 94 4.52 -13.48 1.90
C LYS A 94 4.46 -12.53 0.71
N LEU A 95 3.40 -11.76 0.63
CA LEU A 95 3.33 -10.58 -0.25
C LEU A 95 4.31 -9.53 0.27
N ALA A 96 5.33 -9.20 -0.53
CA ALA A 96 6.21 -8.07 -0.27
C ALA A 96 5.49 -6.80 -0.72
N ALA A 97 5.05 -5.98 0.21
CA ALA A 97 4.30 -4.77 -0.04
C ALA A 97 5.22 -3.54 0.03
N MET A 98 5.15 -2.69 -0.99
CA MET A 98 5.91 -1.45 -1.09
C MET A 98 4.95 -0.27 -1.26
N PHE A 99 5.36 0.92 -0.84
CA PHE A 99 4.63 2.15 -1.13
C PHE A 99 5.19 2.86 -2.35
N GLY A 100 4.30 3.44 -3.17
CA GLY A 100 4.64 4.36 -4.24
C GLY A 100 3.82 5.63 -4.09
N VAL A 101 4.41 6.71 -3.57
CA VAL A 101 3.71 8.00 -3.49
C VAL A 101 3.60 8.60 -4.88
N GLU A 102 2.37 8.83 -5.33
CA GLU A 102 2.06 9.33 -6.65
C GLU A 102 1.55 10.76 -6.61
N GLY A 103 2.22 11.62 -7.37
CA GLY A 103 1.85 13.04 -7.52
C GLY A 103 2.47 13.97 -6.49
N GLY A 104 3.06 15.08 -7.00
CA GLY A 104 3.71 16.08 -6.17
C GLY A 104 2.77 16.83 -5.22
N HIS A 105 1.45 16.82 -5.47
CA HIS A 105 0.46 17.43 -4.58
C HIS A 105 0.41 16.76 -3.19
N MET A 106 0.84 15.48 -3.09
CA MET A 106 0.88 14.74 -1.82
C MET A 106 1.79 15.36 -0.77
N ILE A 107 2.76 16.17 -1.18
CA ILE A 107 3.66 16.89 -0.25
C ILE A 107 3.21 18.33 0.03
N GLU A 108 2.11 18.83 -0.58
CA GLU A 108 1.54 20.16 -0.34
C GLU A 108 2.60 21.27 -0.46
N GLU A 109 3.43 21.24 -1.52
CA GLU A 109 4.52 22.18 -1.80
C GLU A 109 5.63 22.23 -0.71
N ASP A 110 5.61 21.33 0.26
CA ASP A 110 6.61 21.24 1.34
C ASP A 110 7.56 20.07 1.08
N ILE A 111 8.76 20.38 0.58
CA ILE A 111 9.80 19.39 0.25
C ILE A 111 10.23 18.56 1.47
N SER A 112 10.15 19.12 2.70
CA SER A 112 10.51 18.38 3.91
C SER A 112 9.64 17.14 4.15
N LYS A 113 8.43 17.11 3.58
CA LYS A 113 7.52 15.98 3.64
C LYS A 113 8.00 14.76 2.85
N ILE A 114 8.91 14.93 1.90
CA ILE A 114 9.54 13.80 1.18
C ILE A 114 10.30 12.92 2.17
N ASP A 115 11.15 13.49 3.01
CA ASP A 115 11.90 12.74 4.01
C ASP A 115 10.96 12.08 5.03
N LEU A 116 9.88 12.76 5.41
CA LEU A 116 8.88 12.21 6.32
C LEU A 116 8.17 10.98 5.72
N LEU A 117 7.77 11.05 4.45
CA LEU A 117 7.15 9.91 3.75
C LEU A 117 8.17 8.78 3.53
N TYR A 118 9.39 9.11 3.09
CA TYR A 118 10.46 8.14 2.88
C TYR A 118 10.77 7.34 4.15
N ASN A 119 10.80 7.97 5.31
CA ASN A 119 11.05 7.31 6.59
C ASN A 119 9.90 6.39 7.05
N ARG A 120 8.79 6.42 6.35
CA ARG A 120 7.66 5.51 6.60
C ARG A 120 7.67 4.23 5.76
N GLY A 121 8.58 4.09 4.80
CA GLY A 121 8.76 2.87 4.01
C GLY A 121 8.79 3.03 2.52
#